data_be9751c64a441082a590a08e3cba04cf
#
_entry.id   be9751c64a441082a590a08e3cba04cf
#
_cell.length_a   1.000
_cell.length_b   1.000
_cell.length_c   1.000
_cell.angle_alpha   90.00
_cell.angle_beta   90.00
_cell.angle_gamma   90.00
#
_symmetry.space_group_name_H-M   'P 1'
#
loop_
_entity.id
_entity.type
_entity.pdbx_description
1 polymer ?
#
loop_
_entity_poly.entity_id
_entity_poly.type
_entity_poly.pdbx_seq_one_letter_code
_entity_poly.pdbx_strand_id
1 'polypeptide(L)'
;MSVFTKIITGEIPSYKVAENDDFVAFLDINPNAKGHTLVVPKKEENKIFDMSRATYQKLMDFSYTVAKALENAVPCKRIGMSVIGLEVPHVHVHLVPLNEMADIQFSQKVKLTDHEFRALAQSISAKF
;
A
#
# COMPACT_ATOMS: atom_id res chain seq x y z
N MET A 1 -5.29 -11.22 15.42
CA MET A 1 -4.26 -10.40 14.72
C MET A 1 -4.35 -10.58 13.23
N SER A 2 -4.39 -9.48 12.49
CA SER A 2 -4.39 -9.55 11.03
C SER A 2 -2.99 -9.91 10.51
N VAL A 3 -2.91 -10.31 9.25
CA VAL A 3 -1.64 -10.53 8.57
C VAL A 3 -0.81 -9.23 8.55
N PHE A 4 -1.46 -8.07 8.46
CA PHE A 4 -0.77 -6.78 8.46
C PHE A 4 -0.15 -6.47 9.82
N THR A 5 -0.80 -6.84 10.93
CA THR A 5 -0.19 -6.71 12.26
C THR A 5 1.11 -7.52 12.33
N LYS A 6 1.13 -8.71 11.77
CA LYS A 6 2.34 -9.55 11.72
C LYS A 6 3.44 -8.93 10.87
N ILE A 7 3.08 -8.23 9.81
CA ILE A 7 4.03 -7.47 8.99
C ILE A 7 4.59 -6.28 9.80
N ILE A 8 3.72 -5.57 10.50
CA ILE A 8 4.10 -4.41 11.32
C ILE A 8 5.08 -4.80 12.42
N THR A 9 4.85 -5.94 13.07
CA THR A 9 5.72 -6.45 14.15
C THR A 9 6.99 -7.11 13.64
N GLY A 10 7.11 -7.33 12.33
CA GLY A 10 8.27 -7.99 11.74
C GLY A 10 8.22 -9.52 11.74
N GLU A 11 7.12 -10.14 12.20
CA GLU A 11 6.96 -11.59 12.14
C GLU A 11 6.92 -12.11 10.71
N ILE A 12 6.33 -11.32 9.80
CA ILE A 12 6.29 -11.62 8.38
C ILE A 12 7.09 -10.54 7.66
N PRO A 13 8.04 -10.91 6.80
CA PRO A 13 8.81 -9.93 6.04
C PRO A 13 7.94 -9.19 5.03
N SER A 14 8.32 -7.96 4.72
CA SER A 14 7.64 -7.15 3.72
C SER A 14 8.64 -6.26 2.98
N TYR A 15 8.20 -5.70 1.87
CA TYR A 15 9.00 -4.76 1.08
C TYR A 15 8.53 -3.35 1.43
N LYS A 16 9.07 -2.82 2.53
CA LYS A 16 8.67 -1.53 3.07
C LYS A 16 9.10 -0.39 2.15
N VAL A 17 8.20 0.57 1.97
CA VAL A 17 8.40 1.76 1.15
C VAL A 17 8.59 2.99 2.03
N ALA A 18 7.77 3.13 3.05
CA ALA A 18 7.79 4.27 3.97
C ALA A 18 7.12 3.91 5.28
N GLU A 19 7.41 4.68 6.30
CA GLU A 19 6.86 4.43 7.63
C GLU A 19 6.93 5.71 8.47
N ASN A 20 5.93 5.92 9.32
CA ASN A 20 5.99 6.90 10.41
C ASN A 20 5.49 6.24 11.69
N ASP A 21 5.20 7.00 12.74
CA ASP A 21 4.77 6.42 14.01
C ASP A 21 3.44 5.70 13.92
N ASP A 22 2.55 6.13 13.03
CA ASP A 22 1.16 5.65 12.98
C ASP A 22 0.87 4.72 11.81
N PHE A 23 1.64 4.81 10.72
CA PHE A 23 1.36 4.10 9.47
C PHE A 23 2.60 3.48 8.87
N VAL A 24 2.39 2.46 8.04
CA VAL A 24 3.44 1.83 7.25
C VAL A 24 2.93 1.62 5.82
N ALA A 25 3.80 1.82 4.85
CA ALA A 25 3.53 1.53 3.45
C ALA A 25 4.48 0.45 2.98
N PHE A 26 3.95 -0.57 2.32
CA PHE A 26 4.75 -1.67 1.77
C PHE A 26 4.10 -2.20 0.49
N LEU A 27 4.90 -2.87 -0.34
CA LEU A 27 4.41 -3.42 -1.60
C LEU A 27 3.49 -4.60 -1.35
N ASP A 28 2.40 -4.69 -2.13
CA ASP A 28 1.54 -5.86 -2.16
C ASP A 28 2.31 -6.99 -2.84
N ILE A 29 2.44 -8.15 -2.19
CA ILE A 29 3.14 -9.30 -2.75
C ILE A 29 2.32 -10.05 -3.81
N ASN A 30 1.03 -9.70 -3.93
CA ASN A 30 0.16 -10.21 -4.97
C ASN A 30 -0.44 -9.02 -5.74
N PRO A 31 0.40 -8.25 -6.46
CA PRO A 31 0.02 -6.95 -6.97
C PRO A 31 -0.86 -7.03 -8.21
N ASN A 32 -1.78 -6.07 -8.33
CA ASN A 32 -2.56 -5.87 -9.54
C ASN A 32 -1.70 -5.32 -10.68
N ALA A 33 -0.69 -4.54 -10.32
CA ALA A 33 0.25 -3.92 -11.24
C ALA A 33 1.57 -3.71 -10.53
N LYS A 34 2.65 -3.58 -11.28
CA LYS A 34 3.96 -3.28 -10.71
C LYS A 34 3.89 -1.95 -9.93
N GLY A 35 4.20 -2.00 -8.65
CA GLY A 35 4.14 -0.83 -7.78
C GLY A 35 2.90 -0.76 -6.91
N HIS A 36 1.96 -1.72 -7.00
CA HIS A 36 0.81 -1.80 -6.12
C HIS A 36 1.29 -1.75 -4.66
N THR A 37 0.93 -0.69 -3.96
CA THR A 37 1.39 -0.41 -2.60
C THR A 37 0.20 -0.38 -1.65
N LEU A 38 0.43 -0.85 -0.44
CA LEU A 38 -0.58 -0.81 0.64
C LEU A 38 -0.12 0.18 1.70
N VAL A 39 -1.04 1.01 2.18
CA VAL A 39 -0.81 1.91 3.32
C VAL A 39 -1.70 1.44 4.46
N VAL A 40 -1.09 1.12 5.59
CA VAL A 40 -1.75 0.41 6.69
C VAL A 40 -1.52 1.16 8.00
N PRO A 41 -2.57 1.40 8.81
CA PRO A 41 -2.37 1.91 10.17
C PRO A 41 -1.71 0.82 11.03
N LYS A 42 -0.77 1.23 11.87
CA LYS A 42 -0.09 0.30 12.79
C LYS A 42 -1.03 -0.25 13.85
N LYS A 43 -2.01 0.56 14.28
CA LYS A 43 -3.08 0.09 15.14
C LYS A 43 -4.08 -0.68 14.29
N GLU A 44 -4.43 -1.89 14.72
CA GLU A 44 -5.39 -2.72 13.99
C GLU A 44 -6.79 -2.13 14.10
N GLU A 45 -7.30 -1.64 12.98
CA GLU A 45 -8.65 -1.11 12.82
C GLU A 45 -9.29 -1.87 11.67
N ASN A 46 -10.52 -2.34 11.86
CA ASN A 46 -11.18 -3.18 10.86
C ASN A 46 -11.72 -2.36 9.67
N LYS A 47 -12.50 -1.32 9.97
CA LYS A 47 -13.21 -0.56 8.94
C LYS A 47 -12.75 0.89 8.93
N ILE A 48 -12.50 1.42 7.73
CA ILE A 48 -11.99 2.79 7.60
C ILE A 48 -12.97 3.83 8.19
N PHE A 49 -14.27 3.61 8.06
CA PHE A 49 -15.26 4.58 8.56
C PHE A 49 -15.63 4.38 10.03
N ASP A 50 -15.01 3.40 10.71
CA ASP A 50 -15.06 3.29 12.16
C ASP A 50 -13.88 4.01 12.82
N MET A 51 -12.89 4.44 12.04
CA MET A 51 -11.79 5.26 12.54
C MET A 51 -12.27 6.64 12.95
N SER A 52 -11.56 7.27 13.91
CA SER A 52 -11.81 8.67 14.18
C SER A 52 -11.50 9.51 12.94
N ARG A 53 -12.20 10.64 12.80
CA ARG A 53 -11.96 11.55 11.67
C ARG A 53 -10.51 12.02 11.66
N ALA A 54 -9.93 12.28 12.82
CA ALA A 54 -8.53 12.72 12.92
C ALA A 54 -7.56 11.64 12.39
N THR A 55 -7.77 10.38 12.76
CA THR A 55 -6.94 9.27 12.27
C THR A 55 -7.14 9.07 10.76
N TYR A 56 -8.38 9.15 10.30
CA TYR A 56 -8.70 9.07 8.87
C TYR A 56 -7.95 10.14 8.08
N GLN A 57 -7.95 11.38 8.56
CA GLN A 57 -7.25 12.49 7.90
C GLN A 57 -5.74 12.25 7.84
N LYS A 58 -5.15 11.75 8.92
CA LYS A 58 -3.72 11.41 8.95
C LYS A 58 -3.38 10.27 7.99
N LEU A 59 -4.25 9.26 7.91
CA LEU A 59 -4.07 8.15 6.97
C LEU A 59 -4.12 8.65 5.52
N MET A 60 -5.07 9.51 5.20
CA MET A 60 -5.20 10.06 3.85
C MET A 60 -4.02 10.96 3.50
N ASP A 61 -3.55 11.76 4.46
CA ASP A 61 -2.38 12.62 4.25
C ASP A 61 -1.12 11.80 3.99
N PHE A 62 -0.89 10.77 4.78
CA PHE A 62 0.26 9.88 4.57
C PHE A 62 0.15 9.14 3.23
N SER A 63 -1.05 8.67 2.89
CA SER A 63 -1.31 8.01 1.60
C SER A 63 -1.05 8.93 0.42
N TYR A 64 -1.37 10.21 0.55
CA TYR A 64 -1.06 11.21 -0.47
C TYR A 64 0.46 11.30 -0.71
N THR A 65 1.24 11.37 0.36
CA THR A 65 2.70 11.44 0.25
C THR A 65 3.27 10.18 -0.41
N VAL A 66 2.77 9.00 -0.02
CA VAL A 66 3.18 7.73 -0.62
C VAL A 66 2.80 7.68 -2.11
N ALA A 67 1.58 8.12 -2.44
CA ALA A 67 1.11 8.14 -3.82
C ALA A 67 1.97 9.04 -4.71
N LYS A 68 2.41 10.18 -4.20
CA LYS A 68 3.29 11.09 -4.95
C LYS A 68 4.66 10.45 -5.20
N ALA A 69 5.21 9.77 -4.22
CA ALA A 69 6.48 9.04 -4.39
C ALA A 69 6.32 7.91 -5.40
N LEU A 70 5.22 7.17 -5.32
CA LEU A 70 4.91 6.07 -6.24
C LEU A 70 4.77 6.59 -7.68
N GLU A 71 4.06 7.70 -7.87
CA GLU A 71 3.87 8.33 -9.17
C GLU A 71 5.21 8.73 -9.80
N ASN A 72 6.14 9.22 -8.98
CA ASN A 72 7.46 9.64 -9.45
C ASN A 72 8.40 8.47 -9.72
N ALA A 73 8.14 7.29 -9.15
CA ALA A 73 9.01 6.12 -9.29
C ALA A 73 8.56 5.15 -10.37
N VAL A 74 7.24 5.05 -10.62
CA VAL A 74 6.67 4.04 -11.51
C VAL A 74 5.92 4.73 -12.65
N PRO A 75 6.37 4.52 -13.91
CA PRO A 75 5.65 5.06 -15.07
C PRO A 75 4.23 4.50 -15.15
N CYS A 76 3.24 5.39 -15.20
CA CYS A 76 1.82 5.03 -15.32
C CYS A 76 1.02 6.25 -15.73
N LYS A 77 -0.23 6.03 -16.11
CA LYS A 77 -1.13 7.13 -16.44
C LYS A 77 -1.54 7.92 -15.20
N ARG A 78 -1.81 7.21 -14.10
CA ARG A 78 -2.15 7.81 -12.80
C ARG A 78 -2.09 6.76 -11.70
N ILE A 79 -2.07 7.23 -10.45
CA ILE A 79 -2.21 6.36 -9.28
C ILE A 79 -3.68 6.33 -8.90
N GLY A 80 -4.25 5.13 -8.81
CA GLY A 80 -5.61 4.93 -8.29
C GLY A 80 -5.57 4.58 -6.81
N MET A 81 -6.65 4.87 -6.10
CA MET A 81 -6.77 4.59 -4.67
C MET A 81 -8.08 3.86 -4.41
N SER A 82 -8.04 2.82 -3.58
CA SER A 82 -9.25 2.17 -3.10
C SER A 82 -9.05 1.62 -1.70
N VAL A 83 -10.16 1.52 -0.94
CA VAL A 83 -10.18 0.89 0.38
C VAL A 83 -11.37 -0.06 0.40
N ILE A 84 -11.12 -1.35 0.58
CA ILE A 84 -12.17 -2.38 0.45
C ILE A 84 -12.31 -3.16 1.76
N GLY A 85 -11.28 -3.93 2.15
CA GLY A 85 -11.25 -4.61 3.44
C GLY A 85 -12.14 -5.84 3.56
N LEU A 86 -12.54 -6.46 2.46
CA LEU A 86 -13.40 -7.65 2.52
C LEU A 86 -12.64 -8.93 2.86
N GLU A 87 -11.35 -9.00 2.55
CA GLU A 87 -10.53 -10.18 2.78
C GLU A 87 -9.72 -10.11 4.07
N VAL A 88 -9.14 -8.94 4.37
CA VAL A 88 -8.34 -8.72 5.57
C VAL A 88 -9.02 -7.67 6.43
N PRO A 89 -9.42 -8.00 7.68
CA PRO A 89 -10.12 -7.08 8.58
C PRO A 89 -9.16 -6.10 9.28
N HIS A 90 -8.39 -5.39 8.50
CA HIS A 90 -7.43 -4.38 8.92
C HIS A 90 -7.38 -3.35 7.80
N VAL A 91 -7.69 -2.10 8.11
CA VAL A 91 -7.73 -1.02 7.12
C VAL A 91 -6.46 -1.00 6.29
N HIS A 92 -6.61 -0.99 4.99
CA HIS A 92 -5.48 -0.83 4.08
C HIS A 92 -5.93 -0.06 2.84
N VAL A 93 -5.16 0.97 2.53
CA VAL A 93 -5.36 1.78 1.35
C VAL A 93 -4.55 1.18 0.21
N HIS A 94 -5.23 0.80 -0.87
CA HIS A 94 -4.56 0.35 -2.08
C HIS A 94 -4.17 1.56 -2.91
N LEU A 95 -2.89 1.66 -3.26
CA LEU A 95 -2.39 2.63 -4.22
C LEU A 95 -1.84 1.84 -5.40
N VAL A 96 -2.47 1.99 -6.55
CA VAL A 96 -2.16 1.15 -7.71
C VAL A 96 -1.82 2.02 -8.92
N PRO A 97 -0.64 1.83 -9.52
CA PRO A 97 -0.33 2.45 -10.81
C PRO A 97 -1.29 1.94 -11.88
N LEU A 98 -2.05 2.87 -12.48
CA LEU A 98 -3.11 2.52 -13.43
C LEU A 98 -2.73 2.91 -14.85
N ASN A 99 -2.92 1.98 -15.79
CA ASN A 99 -2.84 2.20 -17.22
C ASN A 99 -4.14 1.78 -17.90
N GLU A 100 -4.90 0.86 -17.27
CA GLU A 100 -6.19 0.39 -17.76
C GLU A 100 -7.09 -0.01 -16.58
N MET A 101 -8.37 -0.17 -16.82
CA MET A 101 -9.34 -0.50 -15.76
C MET A 101 -9.04 -1.82 -15.05
N ALA A 102 -8.49 -2.80 -15.77
CA ALA A 102 -8.15 -4.09 -15.15
C ALA A 102 -7.16 -3.96 -14.00
N ASP A 103 -6.34 -2.91 -13.98
CA ASP A 103 -5.34 -2.70 -12.92
C ASP A 103 -5.98 -2.45 -11.55
N ILE A 104 -7.26 -2.04 -11.49
CA ILE A 104 -7.95 -1.80 -10.22
C ILE A 104 -9.02 -2.86 -9.91
N GLN A 105 -9.17 -3.88 -10.73
CA GLN A 105 -10.24 -4.86 -10.61
C GLN A 105 -9.89 -6.11 -9.79
N PHE A 106 -8.62 -6.29 -9.40
CA PHE A 106 -8.17 -7.42 -8.59
C PHE A 106 -8.38 -8.80 -9.24
N SER A 107 -8.56 -8.84 -10.56
CA SER A 107 -8.80 -10.07 -11.31
C SER A 107 -7.53 -10.59 -12.01
N GLN A 108 -6.58 -9.71 -12.30
CA GLN A 108 -5.32 -10.05 -12.93
C GLN A 108 -4.18 -9.64 -12.02
N LYS A 109 -3.22 -10.56 -11.85
CA LYS A 109 -2.09 -10.33 -10.93
C LYS A 109 -0.77 -10.41 -11.69
N VAL A 110 0.18 -9.56 -11.26
CA VAL A 110 1.53 -9.53 -11.81
C VAL A 110 2.44 -10.29 -10.87
N LYS A 111 3.40 -11.04 -11.44
CA LYS A 111 4.40 -11.76 -10.64
C LYS A 111 5.72 -11.03 -10.73
N LEU A 112 6.30 -10.74 -9.56
CA LEU A 112 7.62 -10.12 -9.45
C LEU A 112 8.51 -11.04 -8.61
N THR A 113 9.79 -11.07 -8.94
CA THR A 113 10.78 -11.78 -8.13
C THR A 113 11.10 -10.98 -6.87
N ASP A 114 11.71 -11.62 -5.87
CA ASP A 114 12.20 -10.94 -4.68
C ASP A 114 13.12 -9.77 -5.04
N HIS A 115 14.03 -9.98 -5.99
CA HIS A 115 14.94 -8.93 -6.45
C HIS A 115 14.18 -7.75 -7.04
N GLU A 116 13.16 -8.01 -7.86
CA GLU A 116 12.33 -6.96 -8.46
C GLU A 116 11.55 -6.19 -7.41
N PHE A 117 10.98 -6.88 -6.42
CA PHE A 117 10.29 -6.21 -5.30
C PHE A 117 11.24 -5.31 -4.51
N ARG A 118 12.44 -5.79 -4.18
CA ARG A 118 13.42 -5.01 -3.43
C ARG A 118 13.85 -3.76 -4.19
N ALA A 119 14.18 -3.91 -5.46
CA ALA A 119 14.59 -2.79 -6.31
C ALA A 119 13.47 -1.76 -6.42
N LEU A 120 12.22 -2.23 -6.58
CA LEU A 120 11.05 -1.37 -6.69
C LEU A 120 10.81 -0.60 -5.39
N ALA A 121 10.87 -1.27 -4.25
CA ALA A 121 10.69 -0.62 -2.94
C ALA A 121 11.74 0.46 -2.71
N GLN A 122 13.01 0.20 -3.07
CA GLN A 122 14.07 1.19 -2.97
C GLN A 122 13.84 2.38 -3.90
N SER A 123 13.39 2.11 -5.12
CA SER A 123 13.10 3.16 -6.10
C SER A 123 12.00 4.10 -5.61
N ILE A 124 10.95 3.54 -5.02
CA ILE A 124 9.85 4.33 -4.46
C ILE A 124 10.31 5.10 -3.21
N SER A 125 11.01 4.43 -2.29
CA SER A 125 11.54 5.06 -1.07
C SER A 125 12.43 6.25 -1.37
N ALA A 126 13.19 6.21 -2.44
CA ALA A 126 14.10 7.28 -2.84
C ALA A 126 13.36 8.54 -3.31
N LYS A 127 12.05 8.48 -3.52
CA LYS A 127 11.24 9.61 -4.00
C LYS A 127 10.52 10.38 -2.89
N PHE A 128 10.73 10.01 -1.64
CA PHE A 128 10.15 10.73 -0.50
C PHE A 128 10.92 11.99 -0.14
#